data_ec1670cdcbc7e4472f13fd9884c55aab
#
_entry.id   ec1670cdcbc7e4472f13fd9884c55aab
#
_cell.length_a   1.000
_cell.length_b   1.000
_cell.length_c   1.000
_cell.angle_alpha   90.00
_cell.angle_beta   90.00
_cell.angle_gamma   90.00
#
_symmetry.space_group_name_H-M   'P 1'
#
loop_
_entity.id
_entity.type
_entity.pdbx_description
1 polymer ?
#
loop_
_entity_poly.entity_id
_entity_poly.type
_entity_poly.pdbx_seq_one_letter_code
_entity_poly.pdbx_strand_id
1 'polypeptide(L)'
;MPKMEITTKYSPENFESKWYAYWMEHGFFSSTPDKRVPYTIVIPPPNVTGVLHMGHMLNNTIQDVLIRRARLKGFNACWVPGTDHASIATEAKVVAKLKEQGIQKSDLTREEFLKHAWEWTHQYGGVILEQLKKLGCSCDWNRTKFTMDDELYRSVIKVFVELYNKGYIYRGYRMVNWDPEAKTTLSDEEVIYKEQNGKLYYLIYKVEDSEEFLTVATTRPETIFGDVAVCVNPNDERYKHLQGKRVIIPVVGRAVPIIQDDYVDMEFGTGCVKIT
;
A
#
# COMPACT_ATOMS: atom_id res chain seq x y z
N MET A 1 34.85 0.29 -48.91
CA MET A 1 33.74 0.14 -47.99
C MET A 1 32.52 0.75 -48.65
N PRO A 2 31.39 0.07 -48.77
CA PRO A 2 30.19 0.64 -49.35
C PRO A 2 29.77 1.84 -48.45
N LYS A 3 29.52 3.02 -49.06
CA LYS A 3 28.97 4.16 -48.38
C LYS A 3 27.59 3.75 -47.87
N MET A 4 27.43 3.71 -46.55
CA MET A 4 26.14 3.52 -45.93
C MET A 4 25.36 4.81 -46.15
N GLU A 5 24.31 4.79 -46.96
CA GLU A 5 23.40 5.92 -47.11
C GLU A 5 22.64 6.09 -45.78
N ILE A 6 22.90 7.21 -45.13
CA ILE A 6 22.15 7.62 -43.93
C ILE A 6 20.82 8.17 -44.42
N THR A 7 19.74 7.51 -44.02
CA THR A 7 18.38 7.95 -44.34
C THR A 7 18.09 9.30 -43.66
N THR A 8 17.37 10.19 -44.34
CA THR A 8 17.03 11.52 -43.82
C THR A 8 16.00 11.50 -42.69
N LYS A 9 15.36 10.38 -42.49
CA LYS A 9 14.36 10.18 -41.41
C LYS A 9 14.74 9.00 -40.54
N TYR A 10 14.65 9.19 -39.22
CA TYR A 10 14.79 8.10 -38.25
C TYR A 10 13.56 7.19 -38.31
N SER A 11 13.78 5.88 -38.44
CA SER A 11 12.74 4.85 -38.39
C SER A 11 13.09 3.86 -37.25
N PRO A 12 12.40 3.94 -36.09
CA PRO A 12 12.72 3.11 -34.91
C PRO A 12 12.76 1.62 -35.21
N GLU A 13 11.84 1.15 -36.03
CA GLU A 13 11.68 -0.25 -36.44
C GLU A 13 12.94 -0.85 -37.10
N ASN A 14 13.72 -0.01 -37.76
CA ASN A 14 14.95 -0.45 -38.46
C ASN A 14 16.17 -0.55 -37.52
N PHE A 15 16.11 0.06 -36.34
CA PHE A 15 17.29 0.22 -35.50
C PHE A 15 17.12 -0.30 -34.07
N GLU A 16 16.02 -0.01 -33.42
CA GLU A 16 15.88 -0.24 -31.98
C GLU A 16 15.96 -1.71 -31.61
N SER A 17 15.15 -2.56 -32.21
CA SER A 17 15.14 -4.00 -31.92
C SER A 17 16.48 -4.66 -32.25
N LYS A 18 17.11 -4.26 -33.36
CA LYS A 18 18.42 -4.78 -33.80
C LYS A 18 19.51 -4.45 -32.78
N TRP A 19 19.60 -3.20 -32.36
CA TRP A 19 20.65 -2.79 -31.42
C TRP A 19 20.43 -3.31 -30.04
N TYR A 20 19.18 -3.36 -29.60
CA TYR A 20 18.88 -3.93 -28.30
C TYR A 20 19.23 -5.42 -28.23
N ALA A 21 18.87 -6.20 -29.25
CA ALA A 21 19.26 -7.59 -29.33
C ALA A 21 20.78 -7.76 -29.32
N TYR A 22 21.52 -6.94 -30.07
CA TYR A 22 22.98 -6.95 -30.10
C TYR A 22 23.58 -6.68 -28.70
N TRP A 23 23.05 -5.68 -27.95
CA TRP A 23 23.54 -5.41 -26.60
C TRP A 23 23.27 -6.55 -25.63
N MET A 24 22.14 -7.20 -25.76
CA MET A 24 21.78 -8.36 -24.94
C MET A 24 22.67 -9.56 -25.23
N GLU A 25 22.90 -9.88 -26.50
CA GLU A 25 23.76 -10.96 -26.93
C GLU A 25 25.21 -10.82 -26.44
N HIS A 26 25.72 -9.59 -26.42
CA HIS A 26 27.06 -9.29 -25.94
C HIS A 26 27.15 -9.03 -24.40
N GLY A 27 26.05 -9.15 -23.67
CA GLY A 27 26.04 -9.04 -22.23
C GLY A 27 26.44 -7.66 -21.67
N PHE A 28 26.26 -6.57 -22.48
CA PHE A 28 26.75 -5.23 -22.09
C PHE A 28 26.07 -4.67 -20.86
N PHE A 29 24.94 -5.21 -20.46
CA PHE A 29 24.19 -4.77 -19.29
C PHE A 29 24.47 -5.62 -18.05
N SER A 30 25.12 -6.76 -18.21
CA SER A 30 25.46 -7.67 -17.10
C SER A 30 26.57 -7.09 -16.24
N SER A 31 26.49 -7.34 -14.95
CA SER A 31 27.48 -6.92 -13.96
C SER A 31 27.87 -8.08 -13.06
N THR A 32 29.19 -8.26 -12.91
CA THR A 32 29.77 -9.17 -11.91
C THR A 32 30.69 -8.38 -10.98
N PRO A 33 30.74 -8.70 -9.66
CA PRO A 33 31.63 -8.03 -8.73
C PRO A 33 33.11 -8.11 -9.19
N ASP A 34 33.78 -6.96 -9.25
CA ASP A 34 35.19 -6.83 -9.60
C ASP A 34 35.86 -5.69 -8.81
N LYS A 35 37.05 -5.25 -9.21
CA LYS A 35 37.82 -4.18 -8.53
C LYS A 35 37.35 -2.76 -8.86
N ARG A 36 36.45 -2.58 -9.81
CA ARG A 36 35.93 -1.26 -10.18
C ARG A 36 35.01 -0.70 -9.07
N VAL A 37 34.88 0.60 -9.01
CA VAL A 37 33.93 1.26 -8.12
C VAL A 37 32.52 0.80 -8.45
N PRO A 38 31.75 0.23 -7.49
CA PRO A 38 30.39 -0.21 -7.76
C PRO A 38 29.43 0.96 -7.89
N TYR A 39 28.49 0.84 -8.81
CA TYR A 39 27.37 1.76 -8.95
C TYR A 39 26.10 0.94 -9.21
N THR A 40 25.25 0.82 -8.21
CA THR A 40 24.06 -0.03 -8.27
C THR A 40 22.79 0.78 -8.14
N ILE A 41 21.83 0.54 -9.04
CA ILE A 41 20.44 1.00 -8.93
C ILE A 41 19.57 -0.25 -8.82
N VAL A 42 18.63 -0.24 -7.88
CA VAL A 42 17.52 -1.18 -7.84
C VAL A 42 16.30 -0.44 -8.36
N ILE A 43 15.68 -0.98 -9.41
CA ILE A 43 14.48 -0.37 -9.98
C ILE A 43 13.38 -0.27 -8.91
N PRO A 44 12.64 0.85 -8.79
CA PRO A 44 11.35 0.82 -8.12
C PRO A 44 10.43 -0.15 -8.88
N PRO A 45 10.14 -1.33 -8.33
CA PRO A 45 9.52 -2.39 -9.13
C PRO A 45 8.08 -2.01 -9.50
N PRO A 46 7.73 -1.97 -10.80
CA PRO A 46 6.36 -1.67 -11.20
C PRO A 46 5.38 -2.74 -10.71
N ASN A 47 4.20 -2.28 -10.30
CA ASN A 47 3.11 -3.15 -9.91
C ASN A 47 2.57 -3.95 -11.10
N VAL A 48 2.31 -5.24 -10.93
CA VAL A 48 1.74 -6.11 -11.99
C VAL A 48 0.23 -5.88 -12.20
N THR A 49 -0.17 -4.61 -12.19
CA THR A 49 -1.59 -4.19 -12.33
C THR A 49 -2.02 -3.90 -13.77
N GLY A 50 -1.08 -3.93 -14.73
CA GLY A 50 -1.33 -3.63 -16.13
C GLY A 50 -0.08 -3.27 -16.90
N VAL A 51 -0.20 -2.29 -17.80
CA VAL A 51 0.88 -1.78 -18.63
C VAL A 51 1.56 -0.55 -18.02
N LEU A 52 2.78 -0.27 -18.45
CA LEU A 52 3.50 0.94 -18.02
C LEU A 52 2.84 2.21 -18.58
N HIS A 53 2.96 3.31 -17.86
CA HIS A 53 2.51 4.64 -18.26
C HIS A 53 3.66 5.65 -18.24
N MET A 54 3.39 6.89 -18.65
CA MET A 54 4.40 7.96 -18.79
C MET A 54 5.24 8.20 -17.53
N GLY A 55 4.65 8.06 -16.34
CA GLY A 55 5.40 8.18 -15.08
C GLY A 55 6.50 7.12 -14.94
N HIS A 56 6.21 5.88 -15.33
CA HIS A 56 7.22 4.82 -15.38
C HIS A 56 8.31 5.13 -16.42
N MET A 57 7.94 5.65 -17.59
CA MET A 57 8.91 6.03 -18.64
C MET A 57 9.87 7.11 -18.12
N LEU A 58 9.36 8.17 -17.51
CA LEU A 58 10.18 9.23 -16.95
C LEU A 58 11.15 8.71 -15.90
N ASN A 59 10.64 7.95 -14.92
CA ASN A 59 11.44 7.38 -13.84
C ASN A 59 12.56 6.48 -14.38
N ASN A 60 12.22 5.54 -15.25
CA ASN A 60 13.19 4.58 -15.77
C ASN A 60 14.20 5.22 -16.75
N THR A 61 13.79 6.24 -17.51
CA THR A 61 14.71 6.99 -18.37
C THR A 61 15.78 7.71 -17.55
N ILE A 62 15.42 8.34 -16.43
CA ILE A 62 16.39 8.99 -15.54
C ILE A 62 17.39 7.96 -15.00
N GLN A 63 16.91 6.81 -14.53
CA GLN A 63 17.77 5.73 -14.04
C GLN A 63 18.70 5.20 -15.14
N ASP A 64 18.19 5.01 -16.36
CA ASP A 64 18.99 4.51 -17.49
C ASP A 64 20.09 5.48 -17.88
N VAL A 65 19.81 6.77 -17.89
CA VAL A 65 20.83 7.81 -18.14
C VAL A 65 21.94 7.75 -17.08
N LEU A 66 21.59 7.61 -15.82
CA LEU A 66 22.56 7.52 -14.72
C LEU A 66 23.42 6.26 -14.80
N ILE A 67 22.81 5.12 -15.08
CA ILE A 67 23.53 3.84 -15.17
C ILE A 67 24.45 3.80 -16.39
N ARG A 68 24.01 4.34 -17.54
CA ARG A 68 24.84 4.45 -18.76
C ARG A 68 26.01 5.39 -18.54
N ARG A 69 25.78 6.52 -17.86
CA ARG A 69 26.86 7.43 -17.48
C ARG A 69 27.89 6.77 -16.55
N ALA A 70 27.44 5.96 -15.59
CA ALA A 70 28.34 5.21 -14.71
C ALA A 70 29.20 4.21 -15.50
N ARG A 71 28.62 3.48 -16.45
CA ARG A 71 29.39 2.58 -17.36
C ARG A 71 30.41 3.32 -18.17
N LEU A 72 30.05 4.47 -18.76
CA LEU A 72 30.99 5.30 -19.53
C LEU A 72 32.15 5.85 -18.68
N LYS A 73 31.93 6.02 -17.37
CA LYS A 73 32.99 6.40 -16.42
C LYS A 73 33.82 5.23 -15.92
N GLY A 74 33.57 4.02 -16.39
CA GLY A 74 34.33 2.82 -16.00
C GLY A 74 33.91 2.20 -14.67
N PHE A 75 32.75 2.58 -14.11
CA PHE A 75 32.23 1.95 -12.89
C PHE A 75 31.73 0.53 -13.19
N ASN A 76 31.72 -0.32 -12.16
CA ASN A 76 30.97 -1.57 -12.22
C ASN A 76 29.48 -1.27 -11.97
N ALA A 77 28.77 -1.00 -13.06
CA ALA A 77 27.40 -0.50 -13.00
C ALA A 77 26.38 -1.65 -13.13
N CYS A 78 25.53 -1.81 -12.14
CA CYS A 78 24.47 -2.81 -12.05
C CYS A 78 23.12 -2.15 -11.90
N TRP A 79 22.18 -2.39 -12.79
CA TRP A 79 20.80 -1.97 -12.65
C TRP A 79 19.90 -3.20 -12.54
N VAL A 80 19.37 -3.43 -11.34
CA VAL A 80 18.56 -4.61 -11.02
C VAL A 80 17.10 -4.36 -11.37
N PRO A 81 16.53 -5.08 -12.34
CA PRO A 81 15.11 -4.98 -12.68
C PRO A 81 14.24 -5.86 -11.78
N GLY A 82 12.94 -5.58 -11.75
CA GLY A 82 11.97 -6.40 -11.05
C GLY A 82 10.55 -5.90 -11.22
N THR A 83 9.61 -6.67 -10.67
CA THR A 83 8.19 -6.34 -10.63
C THR A 83 7.62 -6.58 -9.23
N ASP A 84 6.58 -5.82 -8.87
CA ASP A 84 5.91 -5.93 -7.58
C ASP A 84 4.54 -6.60 -7.72
N HIS A 85 4.23 -7.51 -6.79
CA HIS A 85 2.93 -8.18 -6.75
C HIS A 85 1.76 -7.25 -6.41
N ALA A 86 2.02 -6.12 -5.72
CA ALA A 86 1.05 -5.06 -5.41
C ALA A 86 -0.29 -5.55 -4.85
N SER A 87 -0.27 -6.64 -4.14
CA SER A 87 -1.34 -7.31 -3.38
C SER A 87 -2.79 -6.87 -3.70
N ILE A 88 -3.30 -5.85 -3.00
CA ILE A 88 -4.69 -5.35 -3.10
C ILE A 88 -5.02 -4.83 -4.51
N ALA A 89 -4.12 -4.06 -5.12
CA ALA A 89 -4.34 -3.48 -6.44
C ALA A 89 -4.40 -4.57 -7.53
N THR A 90 -3.56 -5.59 -7.43
CA THR A 90 -3.59 -6.75 -8.34
C THR A 90 -4.85 -7.58 -8.12
N GLU A 91 -5.23 -7.83 -6.85
CA GLU A 91 -6.47 -8.51 -6.51
C GLU A 91 -7.69 -7.81 -7.10
N ALA A 92 -7.81 -6.49 -6.97
CA ALA A 92 -8.89 -5.72 -7.54
C ALA A 92 -9.01 -5.89 -9.07
N LYS A 93 -7.86 -5.95 -9.78
CA LYS A 93 -7.83 -6.22 -11.23
C LYS A 93 -8.28 -7.64 -11.57
N VAL A 94 -7.83 -8.62 -10.82
CA VAL A 94 -8.26 -10.02 -11.00
C VAL A 94 -9.75 -10.18 -10.75
N VAL A 95 -10.28 -9.59 -9.67
CA VAL A 95 -11.72 -9.60 -9.35
C VAL A 95 -12.54 -8.93 -10.44
N ALA A 96 -12.09 -7.77 -10.96
CA ALA A 96 -12.77 -7.10 -12.07
C ALA A 96 -12.85 -7.98 -13.33
N LYS A 97 -11.73 -8.62 -13.71
CA LYS A 97 -11.66 -9.56 -14.84
C LYS A 97 -12.60 -10.76 -14.65
N LEU A 98 -12.61 -11.36 -13.45
CA LEU A 98 -13.52 -12.47 -13.13
C LEU A 98 -14.98 -12.05 -13.24
N LYS A 99 -15.33 -10.86 -12.74
CA LYS A 99 -16.68 -10.29 -12.83
C LYS A 99 -17.15 -10.09 -14.27
N GLU A 100 -16.25 -9.67 -15.18
CA GLU A 100 -16.55 -9.59 -16.62
C GLU A 100 -16.86 -10.97 -17.23
N GLN A 101 -16.31 -12.03 -16.64
CA GLN A 101 -16.59 -13.44 -17.02
C GLN A 101 -17.80 -14.04 -16.30
N GLY A 102 -18.50 -13.26 -15.48
CA GLY A 102 -19.66 -13.72 -14.69
C GLY A 102 -19.30 -14.52 -13.44
N ILE A 103 -18.02 -14.53 -13.01
CA ILE A 103 -17.53 -15.25 -11.84
C ILE A 103 -17.43 -14.29 -10.66
N GLN A 104 -18.05 -14.64 -9.51
CA GLN A 104 -17.90 -13.90 -8.28
C GLN A 104 -16.72 -14.47 -7.46
N LYS A 105 -15.94 -13.60 -6.81
CA LYS A 105 -14.84 -14.05 -5.93
C LYS A 105 -15.34 -14.96 -4.81
N SER A 106 -16.56 -14.71 -4.30
CA SER A 106 -17.20 -15.53 -3.26
C SER A 106 -17.49 -16.97 -3.66
N ASP A 107 -17.55 -17.25 -4.97
CA ASP A 107 -17.85 -18.57 -5.51
C ASP A 107 -16.62 -19.44 -5.68
N LEU A 108 -15.43 -18.86 -5.45
CA LEU A 108 -14.13 -19.50 -5.60
C LEU A 108 -13.54 -19.87 -4.25
N THR A 109 -12.87 -21.02 -4.20
CA THR A 109 -11.93 -21.35 -3.13
C THR A 109 -10.70 -20.45 -3.20
N ARG A 110 -9.92 -20.42 -2.12
CA ARG A 110 -8.65 -19.66 -2.09
C ARG A 110 -7.68 -20.14 -3.19
N GLU A 111 -7.58 -21.44 -3.39
CA GLU A 111 -6.70 -22.08 -4.36
C GLU A 111 -7.09 -21.71 -5.80
N GLU A 112 -8.37 -21.72 -6.11
CA GLU A 112 -8.89 -21.30 -7.42
C GLU A 112 -8.63 -19.82 -7.67
N PHE A 113 -8.89 -18.97 -6.68
CA PHE A 113 -8.59 -17.53 -6.81
C PHE A 113 -7.09 -17.28 -7.01
N LEU A 114 -6.21 -17.95 -6.25
CA LEU A 114 -4.76 -17.85 -6.41
C LEU A 114 -4.29 -18.27 -7.80
N LYS A 115 -4.92 -19.27 -8.42
CA LYS A 115 -4.62 -19.66 -9.80
C LYS A 115 -4.85 -18.49 -10.76
N HIS A 116 -5.98 -17.83 -10.67
CA HIS A 116 -6.29 -16.64 -11.49
C HIS A 116 -5.32 -15.47 -11.20
N ALA A 117 -4.94 -15.26 -9.94
CA ALA A 117 -3.98 -14.25 -9.56
C ALA A 117 -2.58 -14.53 -10.15
N TRP A 118 -2.13 -15.79 -10.15
CA TRP A 118 -0.87 -16.18 -10.78
C TRP A 118 -0.91 -16.07 -12.31
N GLU A 119 -2.00 -16.47 -12.95
CA GLU A 119 -2.20 -16.28 -14.41
C GLU A 119 -2.10 -14.79 -14.79
N TRP A 120 -2.73 -13.91 -14.00
CA TRP A 120 -2.61 -12.46 -14.18
C TRP A 120 -1.17 -11.98 -14.03
N THR A 121 -0.49 -12.40 -12.97
CA THR A 121 0.89 -12.01 -12.66
C THR A 121 1.85 -12.44 -13.77
N HIS A 122 1.73 -13.65 -14.26
CA HIS A 122 2.56 -14.14 -15.38
C HIS A 122 2.30 -13.36 -16.67
N GLN A 123 1.05 -13.06 -16.96
CA GLN A 123 0.68 -12.31 -18.17
C GLN A 123 1.25 -10.88 -18.12
N TYR A 124 0.96 -10.13 -17.08
CA TYR A 124 1.31 -8.71 -17.02
C TYR A 124 2.74 -8.44 -16.57
N GLY A 125 3.31 -9.29 -15.73
CA GLY A 125 4.73 -9.21 -15.37
C GLY A 125 5.63 -9.32 -16.59
N GLY A 126 5.33 -10.25 -17.50
CA GLY A 126 6.04 -10.39 -18.78
C GLY A 126 5.90 -9.16 -19.68
N VAL A 127 4.68 -8.62 -19.81
CA VAL A 127 4.41 -7.41 -20.61
C VAL A 127 5.22 -6.21 -20.09
N ILE A 128 5.25 -5.99 -18.77
CA ILE A 128 6.01 -4.89 -18.16
C ILE A 128 7.50 -4.98 -18.49
N LEU A 129 8.10 -6.16 -18.35
CA LEU A 129 9.51 -6.36 -18.65
C LEU A 129 9.83 -6.14 -20.14
N GLU A 130 8.96 -6.58 -21.04
CA GLU A 130 9.11 -6.31 -22.46
C GLU A 130 8.95 -4.82 -22.81
N GLN A 131 8.04 -4.10 -22.14
CA GLN A 131 7.91 -2.65 -22.30
C GLN A 131 9.17 -1.91 -21.84
N LEU A 132 9.80 -2.34 -20.73
CA LEU A 132 11.08 -1.77 -20.27
C LEU A 132 12.20 -2.03 -21.30
N LYS A 133 12.24 -3.21 -21.91
CA LYS A 133 13.19 -3.51 -23.00
C LYS A 133 12.94 -2.63 -24.22
N LYS A 134 11.67 -2.43 -24.60
CA LYS A 134 11.26 -1.52 -25.69
C LYS A 134 11.66 -0.08 -25.41
N LEU A 135 11.57 0.37 -24.16
CA LEU A 135 12.06 1.69 -23.74
C LEU A 135 13.59 1.82 -23.84
N GLY A 136 14.31 0.71 -24.05
CA GLY A 136 15.75 0.68 -24.13
C GLY A 136 16.47 0.56 -22.78
N CYS A 137 15.75 0.23 -21.70
CA CYS A 137 16.35 0.12 -20.37
C CYS A 137 17.51 -0.87 -20.33
N SER A 138 18.66 -0.40 -19.87
CA SER A 138 19.90 -1.19 -19.81
C SER A 138 20.08 -1.94 -18.49
N CYS A 139 19.04 -2.67 -18.10
CA CYS A 139 19.03 -3.49 -16.89
C CYS A 139 19.86 -4.76 -17.02
N ASP A 140 20.39 -5.24 -15.91
CA ASP A 140 20.96 -6.60 -15.82
C ASP A 140 19.80 -7.62 -15.68
N TRP A 141 19.27 -8.03 -16.83
CA TRP A 141 18.08 -8.89 -16.91
C TRP A 141 18.27 -10.27 -16.29
N ASN A 142 19.51 -10.73 -16.11
CA ASN A 142 19.80 -11.98 -15.41
C ASN A 142 19.48 -11.88 -13.90
N ARG A 143 19.33 -10.67 -13.40
CA ARG A 143 19.00 -10.37 -12.00
C ARG A 143 17.54 -9.97 -11.81
N THR A 144 16.69 -10.20 -12.81
CA THR A 144 15.25 -9.91 -12.66
C THR A 144 14.67 -10.61 -11.44
N LYS A 145 13.94 -9.86 -10.60
CA LYS A 145 13.30 -10.38 -9.40
C LYS A 145 11.83 -9.97 -9.36
N PHE A 146 11.02 -10.86 -8.84
CA PHE A 146 9.64 -10.58 -8.47
C PHE A 146 9.52 -10.59 -6.95
N THR A 147 8.75 -9.68 -6.39
CA THR A 147 8.69 -9.50 -4.92
C THR A 147 8.19 -10.72 -4.14
N MET A 148 7.55 -11.69 -4.82
CA MET A 148 7.13 -12.96 -4.22
C MET A 148 8.03 -14.16 -4.60
N ASP A 149 9.21 -13.92 -5.19
CA ASP A 149 10.18 -15.00 -5.39
C ASP A 149 10.61 -15.63 -4.05
N ASP A 150 10.83 -16.93 -4.03
CA ASP A 150 11.14 -17.70 -2.83
C ASP A 150 12.33 -17.16 -2.03
N GLU A 151 13.36 -16.66 -2.72
CA GLU A 151 14.53 -16.05 -2.07
C GLU A 151 14.17 -14.77 -1.32
N LEU A 152 13.31 -13.92 -1.93
CA LEU A 152 12.84 -12.69 -1.30
C LEU A 152 11.90 -12.99 -0.13
N TYR A 153 11.01 -13.95 -0.31
CA TYR A 153 10.12 -14.42 0.76
C TYR A 153 10.89 -14.85 2.00
N ARG A 154 11.95 -15.67 1.84
CA ARG A 154 12.80 -16.10 2.96
C ARG A 154 13.47 -14.91 3.66
N SER A 155 13.91 -13.93 2.90
CA SER A 155 14.52 -12.71 3.45
C SER A 155 13.51 -11.88 4.26
N VAL A 156 12.28 -11.73 3.75
CA VAL A 156 11.19 -11.04 4.45
C VAL A 156 10.86 -11.73 5.77
N ILE A 157 10.69 -13.05 5.77
CA ILE A 157 10.42 -13.83 6.99
C ILE A 157 11.55 -13.69 8.00
N LYS A 158 12.81 -13.76 7.56
CA LYS A 158 13.96 -13.58 8.44
C LYS A 158 13.94 -12.21 9.14
N VAL A 159 13.73 -11.15 8.37
CA VAL A 159 13.66 -9.77 8.92
C VAL A 159 12.47 -9.63 9.88
N PHE A 160 11.31 -10.18 9.53
CA PHE A 160 10.13 -10.17 10.40
C PHE A 160 10.42 -10.82 11.75
N VAL A 161 11.04 -12.01 11.76
CA VAL A 161 11.40 -12.73 12.99
C VAL A 161 12.44 -11.96 13.81
N GLU A 162 13.44 -11.36 13.15
CA GLU A 162 14.44 -10.54 13.85
C GLU A 162 13.81 -9.31 14.51
N LEU A 163 12.91 -8.62 13.84
CA LEU A 163 12.21 -7.45 14.38
C LEU A 163 11.27 -7.83 15.53
N TYR A 164 10.59 -8.98 15.41
CA TYR A 164 9.75 -9.52 16.48
C TYR A 164 10.61 -9.82 17.73
N ASN A 165 11.73 -10.52 17.56
CA ASN A 165 12.63 -10.84 18.67
C ASN A 165 13.25 -9.61 19.33
N LYS A 166 13.41 -8.50 18.60
CA LYS A 166 13.86 -7.19 19.12
C LYS A 166 12.73 -6.38 19.77
N GLY A 167 11.48 -6.87 19.76
CA GLY A 167 10.33 -6.18 20.34
C GLY A 167 9.76 -5.04 19.48
N TYR A 168 10.23 -4.84 18.26
CA TYR A 168 9.69 -3.80 17.35
C TYR A 168 8.37 -4.21 16.71
N ILE A 169 8.13 -5.50 16.54
CA ILE A 169 6.85 -6.04 16.06
C ILE A 169 6.13 -6.70 17.23
N TYR A 170 4.90 -6.30 17.46
CA TYR A 170 4.03 -6.86 18.49
C TYR A 170 2.60 -6.91 18.00
N ARG A 171 1.78 -7.76 18.62
CA ARG A 171 0.36 -7.84 18.35
C ARG A 171 -0.38 -6.80 19.20
N GLY A 172 -1.18 -5.95 18.56
CA GLY A 172 -1.95 -4.91 19.22
C GLY A 172 -3.17 -4.49 18.43
N TYR A 173 -3.99 -3.64 19.03
CA TYR A 173 -5.16 -3.04 18.39
C TYR A 173 -4.84 -1.60 18.00
N ARG A 174 -5.33 -1.17 16.83
CA ARG A 174 -5.22 0.19 16.33
C ARG A 174 -6.52 0.59 15.63
N MET A 175 -6.86 1.88 15.72
CA MET A 175 -7.89 2.46 14.87
C MET A 175 -7.40 2.47 13.42
N VAL A 176 -8.25 2.04 12.50
CA VAL A 176 -7.94 1.97 11.06
C VAL A 176 -9.14 2.43 10.25
N ASN A 177 -8.88 2.99 9.06
CA ASN A 177 -9.91 3.17 8.05
C ASN A 177 -10.22 1.81 7.44
N TRP A 178 -11.49 1.42 7.41
CA TRP A 178 -11.95 0.12 6.95
C TRP A 178 -12.97 0.24 5.84
N ASP A 179 -12.72 -0.44 4.72
CA ASP A 179 -13.71 -0.59 3.63
C ASP A 179 -14.49 -1.90 3.83
N PRO A 180 -15.79 -1.83 4.16
CA PRO A 180 -16.59 -3.02 4.37
C PRO A 180 -16.94 -3.79 3.09
N GLU A 181 -16.87 -3.16 1.91
CA GLU A 181 -17.08 -3.83 0.62
C GLU A 181 -15.84 -4.60 0.19
N ALA A 182 -14.68 -3.97 0.19
CA ALA A 182 -13.41 -4.60 -0.12
C ALA A 182 -12.89 -5.49 1.01
N LYS A 183 -13.44 -5.34 2.23
CA LYS A 183 -13.03 -6.07 3.45
C LYS A 183 -11.54 -5.93 3.74
N THR A 184 -11.04 -4.72 3.64
CA THR A 184 -9.64 -4.38 3.86
C THR A 184 -9.48 -3.04 4.58
N THR A 185 -8.30 -2.82 5.14
CA THR A 185 -7.89 -1.51 5.64
C THR A 185 -7.48 -0.61 4.48
N LEU A 186 -7.69 0.71 4.67
CA LEU A 186 -7.26 1.75 3.75
C LEU A 186 -6.15 2.59 4.39
N SER A 187 -5.20 3.07 3.59
CA SER A 187 -4.27 4.10 4.04
C SER A 187 -4.96 5.45 4.13
N ASP A 188 -4.37 6.38 4.87
CA ASP A 188 -4.95 7.72 5.02
C ASP A 188 -5.00 8.47 3.68
N GLU A 189 -4.07 8.19 2.76
CA GLU A 189 -4.02 8.76 1.41
C GLU A 189 -5.14 8.27 0.50
N GLU A 190 -5.72 7.10 0.78
CA GLU A 190 -6.83 6.52 0.01
C GLU A 190 -8.19 7.07 0.48
N VAL A 191 -8.25 7.70 1.65
CA VAL A 191 -9.49 8.24 2.21
C VAL A 191 -9.83 9.58 1.58
N ILE A 192 -11.00 9.65 0.94
CA ILE A 192 -11.53 10.88 0.34
C ILE A 192 -12.51 11.53 1.31
N TYR A 193 -12.10 12.65 1.90
CA TYR A 193 -12.96 13.44 2.78
C TYR A 193 -13.95 14.27 1.96
N LYS A 194 -15.23 14.19 2.34
CA LYS A 194 -16.30 14.98 1.75
C LYS A 194 -17.04 15.72 2.84
N GLU A 195 -17.21 17.02 2.67
CA GLU A 195 -18.05 17.81 3.56
C GLU A 195 -19.51 17.44 3.35
N GLN A 196 -20.21 17.19 4.44
CA GLN A 196 -21.65 16.94 4.47
C GLN A 196 -22.31 17.75 5.55
N ASN A 197 -23.48 18.33 5.24
CA ASN A 197 -24.32 18.96 6.25
C ASN A 197 -24.90 17.87 7.15
N GLY A 198 -24.47 17.85 8.40
CA GLY A 198 -24.92 16.93 9.43
C GLY A 198 -25.57 17.64 10.60
N LYS A 199 -26.13 16.87 11.53
CA LYS A 199 -26.63 17.36 12.81
C LYS A 199 -25.78 16.80 13.93
N LEU A 200 -25.50 17.61 14.94
CA LEU A 200 -24.87 17.15 16.14
C LEU A 200 -25.97 16.94 17.19
N TYR A 201 -26.05 15.74 17.73
CA TYR A 201 -27.03 15.34 18.73
C TYR A 201 -26.38 15.29 20.11
N TYR A 202 -27.06 15.74 21.11
CA TYR A 202 -26.62 15.74 22.51
C TYR A 202 -27.37 14.66 23.26
N LEU A 203 -26.67 13.64 23.70
CA LEU A 203 -27.19 12.51 24.45
C LEU A 203 -26.81 12.66 25.92
N ILE A 204 -27.78 12.46 26.82
CA ILE A 204 -27.60 12.62 28.26
C ILE A 204 -27.50 11.25 28.91
N TYR A 205 -26.34 10.95 29.50
CA TYR A 205 -26.05 9.72 30.24
C TYR A 205 -26.10 10.03 31.74
N LYS A 206 -26.92 9.30 32.50
CA LYS A 206 -26.94 9.43 33.97
C LYS A 206 -25.70 8.71 34.53
N VAL A 207 -24.99 9.35 35.44
CA VAL A 207 -23.92 8.72 36.22
C VAL A 207 -24.54 7.71 37.17
N GLU A 208 -24.03 6.48 37.19
CA GLU A 208 -24.53 5.41 38.06
C GLU A 208 -24.40 5.81 39.53
N ASP A 209 -25.40 5.53 40.31
CA ASP A 209 -25.50 5.87 41.76
C ASP A 209 -25.31 7.37 42.08
N SER A 210 -25.68 8.25 41.16
CA SER A 210 -25.56 9.69 41.30
C SER A 210 -26.75 10.42 40.65
N GLU A 211 -26.99 11.64 41.04
CA GLU A 211 -27.93 12.54 40.35
C GLU A 211 -27.24 13.37 39.25
N GLU A 212 -25.99 13.08 38.98
CA GLU A 212 -25.19 13.76 37.97
C GLU A 212 -25.41 13.18 36.57
N PHE A 213 -25.30 14.04 35.56
CA PHE A 213 -25.45 13.67 34.14
C PHE A 213 -24.24 14.10 33.35
N LEU A 214 -23.88 13.26 32.38
CA LEU A 214 -22.82 13.50 31.44
C LEU A 214 -23.44 13.64 30.04
N THR A 215 -23.11 14.73 29.33
CA THR A 215 -23.65 14.99 28.01
C THR A 215 -22.60 14.63 26.94
N VAL A 216 -22.98 13.80 26.02
CA VAL A 216 -22.14 13.36 24.88
C VAL A 216 -22.70 13.97 23.60
N ALA A 217 -21.84 14.61 22.80
CA ALA A 217 -22.18 15.07 21.46
C ALA A 217 -21.80 14.02 20.41
N THR A 218 -22.74 13.70 19.51
CA THR A 218 -22.51 12.70 18.45
C THR A 218 -23.23 13.07 17.16
N THR A 219 -22.62 12.77 16.01
CA THR A 219 -23.28 12.85 14.70
C THR A 219 -24.07 11.58 14.36
N ARG A 220 -23.90 10.50 15.14
CA ARG A 220 -24.47 9.16 14.90
C ARG A 220 -25.23 8.65 16.13
N PRO A 221 -26.38 9.23 16.46
CA PRO A 221 -27.14 8.85 17.65
C PRO A 221 -27.67 7.40 17.59
N GLU A 222 -27.86 6.85 16.38
CA GLU A 222 -28.35 5.50 16.16
C GLU A 222 -27.42 4.41 16.71
N THR A 223 -26.13 4.72 16.90
CA THR A 223 -25.15 3.74 17.40
C THR A 223 -25.19 3.58 18.93
N ILE A 224 -26.04 4.31 19.65
CA ILE A 224 -26.16 4.28 21.13
C ILE A 224 -26.37 2.87 21.70
N PHE A 225 -27.06 2.01 20.95
CA PHE A 225 -27.35 0.64 21.38
C PHE A 225 -26.08 -0.22 21.52
N GLY A 226 -25.02 0.13 20.79
CA GLY A 226 -23.73 -0.55 20.79
C GLY A 226 -22.69 0.04 21.76
N ASP A 227 -23.03 1.10 22.48
CA ASP A 227 -22.06 1.79 23.34
C ASP A 227 -21.48 0.87 24.41
N VAL A 228 -20.16 0.86 24.55
CA VAL A 228 -19.41 0.03 25.50
C VAL A 228 -18.65 0.86 26.55
N ALA A 229 -18.42 2.13 26.28
CA ALA A 229 -17.82 3.08 27.23
C ALA A 229 -18.18 4.53 26.85
N VAL A 230 -17.92 5.45 27.78
CA VAL A 230 -17.82 6.88 27.51
C VAL A 230 -16.38 7.31 27.81
N CYS A 231 -15.75 8.06 26.90
CA CYS A 231 -14.38 8.50 27.04
C CYS A 231 -14.28 9.99 27.26
N VAL A 232 -13.39 10.41 28.16
CA VAL A 232 -13.06 11.82 28.47
C VAL A 232 -11.55 12.00 28.43
N ASN A 233 -11.08 13.23 28.20
CA ASN A 233 -9.65 13.51 28.24
C ASN A 233 -9.16 13.53 29.71
N PRO A 234 -8.04 12.87 30.05
CA PRO A 234 -7.50 12.84 31.42
C PRO A 234 -7.10 14.22 31.96
N ASN A 235 -6.84 15.18 31.06
CA ASN A 235 -6.49 16.55 31.42
C ASN A 235 -7.67 17.49 31.52
N ASP A 236 -8.91 17.00 31.24
CA ASP A 236 -10.12 17.81 31.32
C ASP A 236 -10.63 17.89 32.77
N GLU A 237 -10.43 19.05 33.39
CA GLU A 237 -10.84 19.31 34.78
C GLU A 237 -12.36 19.11 35.05
N ARG A 238 -13.18 19.27 34.00
CA ARG A 238 -14.64 19.11 34.09
C ARG A 238 -15.07 17.70 34.47
N TYR A 239 -14.24 16.70 34.10
CA TYR A 239 -14.59 15.27 34.20
C TYR A 239 -13.66 14.46 35.10
N LYS A 240 -12.64 15.06 35.71
CA LYS A 240 -11.69 14.35 36.60
C LYS A 240 -12.36 13.59 37.73
N HIS A 241 -13.40 14.18 38.31
CA HIS A 241 -14.17 13.59 39.41
C HIS A 241 -15.01 12.36 39.02
N LEU A 242 -15.15 12.11 37.73
CA LEU A 242 -15.86 10.96 37.17
C LEU A 242 -14.96 9.75 36.90
N GLN A 243 -13.68 9.86 37.17
CA GLN A 243 -12.75 8.76 37.00
C GLN A 243 -13.16 7.52 37.78
N GLY A 244 -13.22 6.36 37.10
CA GLY A 244 -13.61 5.09 37.72
C GLY A 244 -15.11 4.91 37.94
N LYS A 245 -15.92 5.93 37.62
CA LYS A 245 -17.39 5.84 37.64
C LYS A 245 -17.92 5.17 36.35
N ARG A 246 -19.25 4.93 36.39
CA ARG A 246 -19.97 4.35 35.25
C ARG A 246 -21.14 5.27 34.89
N VAL A 247 -21.58 5.18 33.64
CA VAL A 247 -22.80 5.86 33.17
C VAL A 247 -23.81 4.85 32.63
N ILE A 248 -25.07 5.21 32.72
CA ILE A 248 -26.19 4.42 32.22
C ILE A 248 -26.50 4.90 30.79
N ILE A 249 -26.45 3.99 29.82
CA ILE A 249 -26.79 4.28 28.42
C ILE A 249 -28.29 4.62 28.36
N PRO A 250 -28.67 5.81 27.85
CA PRO A 250 -30.08 6.17 27.68
C PRO A 250 -30.81 5.13 26.81
N VAL A 251 -32.11 4.91 27.09
CA VAL A 251 -32.97 3.95 26.38
C VAL A 251 -32.59 2.48 26.65
N VAL A 252 -31.31 2.14 26.70
CA VAL A 252 -30.82 0.76 26.88
C VAL A 252 -30.81 0.34 28.35
N GLY A 253 -30.52 1.28 29.28
CA GLY A 253 -30.42 1.02 30.71
C GLY A 253 -29.16 0.25 31.15
N ARG A 254 -28.22 -0.03 30.27
CA ARG A 254 -26.98 -0.72 30.59
C ARG A 254 -25.95 0.26 31.12
N ALA A 255 -25.26 -0.08 32.21
CA ALA A 255 -24.16 0.67 32.75
C ALA A 255 -22.84 0.34 32.02
N VAL A 256 -22.08 1.36 31.61
CA VAL A 256 -20.78 1.27 30.95
C VAL A 256 -19.76 2.14 31.67
N PRO A 257 -18.44 1.80 31.61
CA PRO A 257 -17.40 2.56 32.28
C PRO A 257 -17.17 3.93 31.64
N ILE A 258 -16.75 4.91 32.47
CA ILE A 258 -16.09 6.13 32.01
C ILE A 258 -14.59 5.82 31.94
N ILE A 259 -14.01 5.93 30.75
CA ILE A 259 -12.57 5.71 30.48
C ILE A 259 -11.90 7.04 30.15
N GLN A 260 -10.58 7.06 30.22
CA GLN A 260 -9.78 8.25 29.93
C GLN A 260 -8.81 7.95 28.79
N ASP A 261 -8.75 8.87 27.80
CA ASP A 261 -7.81 8.80 26.71
C ASP A 261 -7.53 10.21 26.16
N ASP A 262 -6.29 10.52 25.84
CA ASP A 262 -5.86 11.78 25.26
C ASP A 262 -6.32 11.99 23.81
N TYR A 263 -6.84 10.95 23.17
CA TYR A 263 -7.55 11.01 21.88
C TYR A 263 -8.74 11.98 21.90
N VAL A 264 -9.38 12.18 23.07
CA VAL A 264 -10.57 13.03 23.17
C VAL A 264 -10.17 14.50 23.12
N ASP A 265 -10.67 15.21 22.11
CA ASP A 265 -10.54 16.67 22.00
C ASP A 265 -11.47 17.36 23.00
N MET A 266 -10.89 18.11 23.94
CA MET A 266 -11.61 18.82 24.99
C MET A 266 -12.47 19.99 24.47
N GLU A 267 -12.14 20.52 23.30
CA GLU A 267 -12.82 21.66 22.70
C GLU A 267 -13.94 21.26 21.72
N PHE A 268 -13.92 20.01 21.24
CA PHE A 268 -14.92 19.51 20.32
C PHE A 268 -16.18 19.01 21.06
N GLY A 269 -17.35 19.55 20.67
CA GLY A 269 -18.64 19.17 21.22
C GLY A 269 -18.73 19.44 22.72
N THR A 270 -18.79 18.40 23.54
CA THR A 270 -18.80 18.47 25.00
C THR A 270 -17.48 18.07 25.66
N GLY A 271 -16.46 17.68 24.86
CA GLY A 271 -15.25 17.07 25.40
C GLY A 271 -15.47 15.63 25.90
N CYS A 272 -16.53 15.00 25.45
CA CYS A 272 -16.97 13.68 25.89
C CYS A 272 -17.39 12.86 24.68
N VAL A 273 -16.83 11.67 24.52
CA VAL A 273 -17.05 10.80 23.35
C VAL A 273 -17.62 9.46 23.78
N LYS A 274 -18.67 9.00 23.12
CA LYS A 274 -19.16 7.62 23.28
C LYS A 274 -18.31 6.66 22.45
N ILE A 275 -18.06 5.49 22.99
CA ILE A 275 -17.33 4.41 22.32
C ILE A 275 -18.33 3.31 22.02
N THR A 276 -18.39 2.96 20.72
CA THR A 276 -19.36 1.98 20.22
C THR A 276 -18.64 0.80 19.60
#